data_8e8eefff901ab2765f4099070a10932a
#
_entry.id   8e8eefff901ab2765f4099070a10932a
#
_cell.length_a   1.000
_cell.length_b   1.000
_cell.length_c   1.000
_cell.angle_alpha   90.00
_cell.angle_beta   90.00
_cell.angle_gamma   90.00
#
_symmetry.space_group_name_H-M   'P 1'
#
loop_
_entity.id
_entity.type
_entity.pdbx_description
1 polymer ?
#
loop_
_entity_poly.entity_id
_entity_poly.type
_entity_poly.pdbx_seq_one_letter_code
_entity_poly.pdbx_strand_id
1 'polypeptide(L)'
;GITVPRIRAQDLDKGFLLLDDLGDRVFGSEVAAGTADQATLWRAATDVLVALRDAPPPDRLPVAGDGEHRVALYDADAMAIETELLTDWYWRALHGAAISEAERARFVALWGNVIPRLAAMPPAWVLRDYHSPNLLWLPEREGIARVGVIDFQDAMRGPAAYDLVSLLQDARVDVAPELEAQLFEHYCTGATARGGFDRDEFAFAYAALGAQRNTKIIGIFARLAMRDGKPGYLRHIPRLWRYLARNLAHPELGPLREWYDANFPAETRTGLRV
;
A
#
# COMPACT_ATOMS: atom_id res chain seq x y z
N GLY A 1 -13.33 4.33 -18.60
CA GLY A 1 -13.19 3.75 -17.36
C GLY A 1 -11.88 3.06 -17.13
N ILE A 2 -11.71 2.63 -15.89
CA ILE A 2 -10.56 1.83 -15.43
C ILE A 2 -10.66 0.43 -16.03
N THR A 3 -9.54 -0.14 -16.45
CA THR A 3 -9.48 -1.50 -16.98
C THR A 3 -9.31 -2.51 -15.89
N VAL A 4 -10.27 -3.44 -15.81
CA VAL A 4 -10.20 -4.63 -14.95
C VAL A 4 -10.62 -5.85 -15.77
N PRO A 5 -10.23 -7.09 -15.41
CA PRO A 5 -10.74 -8.31 -16.04
C PRO A 5 -12.25 -8.38 -15.90
N ARG A 6 -12.97 -8.60 -17.00
CA ARG A 6 -14.42 -8.85 -16.96
C ARG A 6 -14.68 -10.31 -16.64
N ILE A 7 -15.68 -10.56 -15.80
CA ILE A 7 -16.15 -11.93 -15.54
C ILE A 7 -16.92 -12.40 -16.78
N ARG A 8 -16.41 -13.42 -17.45
CA ARG A 8 -17.01 -14.04 -18.65
C ARG A 8 -17.99 -15.16 -18.29
N ALA A 9 -17.66 -15.92 -17.25
CA ALA A 9 -18.50 -16.95 -16.68
C ALA A 9 -18.12 -17.20 -15.22
N GLN A 10 -19.04 -17.75 -14.46
CA GLN A 10 -18.81 -18.08 -13.04
C GLN A 10 -19.53 -19.37 -12.66
N ASP A 11 -18.92 -20.15 -11.79
CA ASP A 11 -19.50 -21.27 -11.06
C ASP A 11 -19.14 -21.06 -9.58
N LEU A 12 -20.01 -20.35 -8.87
CA LEU A 12 -19.75 -19.95 -7.49
C LEU A 12 -19.82 -21.13 -6.52
N ASP A 13 -20.61 -22.18 -6.85
CA ASP A 13 -20.71 -23.39 -6.03
C ASP A 13 -19.38 -24.14 -6.01
N LYS A 14 -18.64 -24.11 -7.12
CA LYS A 14 -17.31 -24.73 -7.24
C LYS A 14 -16.15 -23.74 -7.06
N GLY A 15 -16.43 -22.45 -6.89
CA GLY A 15 -15.43 -21.41 -6.71
C GLY A 15 -14.62 -21.08 -7.98
N PHE A 16 -15.20 -21.22 -9.18
CA PHE A 16 -14.53 -20.89 -10.44
C PHE A 16 -15.02 -19.59 -11.05
N LEU A 17 -14.07 -18.80 -11.56
CA LEU A 17 -14.32 -17.62 -12.39
C LEU A 17 -13.54 -17.75 -13.71
N LEU A 18 -14.20 -17.47 -14.83
CA LEU A 18 -13.56 -17.24 -16.11
C LEU A 18 -13.48 -15.72 -16.35
N LEU A 19 -12.27 -15.20 -16.46
CA LEU A 19 -12.00 -13.77 -16.59
C LEU A 19 -11.41 -13.43 -17.95
N ASP A 20 -11.49 -12.14 -18.35
CA ASP A 20 -10.69 -11.65 -19.46
C ASP A 20 -9.20 -11.81 -19.15
N ASP A 21 -8.43 -12.21 -20.15
CA ASP A 21 -6.98 -12.16 -20.13
C ASP A 21 -6.54 -10.75 -20.54
N LEU A 22 -5.82 -10.07 -19.65
CA LEU A 22 -5.21 -8.76 -19.91
C LEU A 22 -3.76 -8.87 -20.37
N GLY A 23 -3.26 -10.09 -20.63
CA GLY A 23 -1.87 -10.37 -21.03
C GLY A 23 -0.89 -10.37 -19.86
N ASP A 24 0.40 -10.42 -20.19
CA ASP A 24 1.49 -10.66 -19.24
C ASP A 24 2.42 -9.46 -19.04
N ARG A 25 2.07 -8.29 -19.55
CA ARG A 25 2.89 -7.07 -19.47
C ARG A 25 2.80 -6.42 -18.09
N VAL A 26 3.27 -7.13 -17.07
CA VAL A 26 3.29 -6.66 -15.68
C VAL A 26 4.27 -5.50 -15.52
N PHE A 27 3.89 -4.43 -14.86
CA PHE A 27 4.70 -3.20 -14.68
C PHE A 27 6.13 -3.47 -14.23
N GLY A 28 6.30 -4.27 -13.18
CA GLY A 28 7.62 -4.62 -12.67
C GLY A 28 8.49 -5.36 -13.69
N SER A 29 7.89 -6.24 -14.50
CA SER A 29 8.58 -6.98 -15.55
C SER A 29 8.97 -6.07 -16.72
N GLU A 30 8.09 -5.17 -17.14
CA GLU A 30 8.35 -4.20 -18.21
C GLU A 30 9.53 -3.29 -17.87
N VAL A 31 9.58 -2.78 -16.62
CA VAL A 31 10.70 -1.95 -16.14
C VAL A 31 11.99 -2.75 -16.05
N ALA A 32 11.94 -3.96 -15.50
CA ALA A 32 13.12 -4.83 -15.38
C ALA A 32 13.70 -5.23 -16.73
N ALA A 33 12.86 -5.42 -17.75
CA ALA A 33 13.24 -5.73 -19.12
C ALA A 33 13.67 -4.49 -19.94
N GLY A 34 13.43 -3.27 -19.42
CA GLY A 34 13.69 -2.03 -20.14
C GLY A 34 12.75 -1.79 -21.35
N THR A 35 11.61 -2.47 -21.39
CA THR A 35 10.61 -2.38 -22.47
C THR A 35 9.63 -1.23 -22.28
N ALA A 36 9.55 -0.66 -21.06
CA ALA A 36 8.81 0.54 -20.77
C ALA A 36 9.52 1.40 -19.70
N ASP A 37 9.36 2.71 -19.83
CA ASP A 37 9.90 3.67 -18.86
C ASP A 37 9.08 3.68 -17.58
N GLN A 38 9.75 3.58 -16.41
CA GLN A 38 9.10 3.55 -15.11
C GLN A 38 8.24 4.80 -14.84
N ALA A 39 8.75 5.99 -15.17
CA ALA A 39 8.01 7.22 -14.91
C ALA A 39 6.71 7.27 -15.72
N THR A 40 6.73 6.77 -16.95
CA THR A 40 5.54 6.64 -17.81
C THR A 40 4.51 5.71 -17.20
N LEU A 41 4.93 4.51 -16.75
CA LEU A 41 4.01 3.52 -16.17
C LEU A 41 3.42 4.00 -14.85
N TRP A 42 4.26 4.50 -13.95
CA TRP A 42 3.82 4.98 -12.63
C TRP A 42 2.93 6.23 -12.72
N ARG A 43 3.19 7.11 -13.70
CA ARG A 43 2.30 8.26 -13.99
C ARG A 43 0.93 7.77 -14.44
N ALA A 44 0.87 6.83 -15.39
CA ALA A 44 -0.41 6.28 -15.86
C ALA A 44 -1.19 5.61 -14.71
N ALA A 45 -0.51 4.89 -13.82
CA ALA A 45 -1.13 4.31 -12.63
C ALA A 45 -1.60 5.40 -11.64
N THR A 46 -0.84 6.49 -11.48
CA THR A 46 -1.26 7.63 -10.66
C THR A 46 -2.53 8.29 -11.22
N ASP A 47 -2.64 8.41 -12.55
CA ASP A 47 -3.84 8.94 -13.21
C ASP A 47 -5.09 8.10 -12.94
N VAL A 48 -4.95 6.76 -12.82
CA VAL A 48 -6.04 5.87 -12.39
C VAL A 48 -6.51 6.23 -10.98
N LEU A 49 -5.58 6.43 -10.04
CA LEU A 49 -5.93 6.80 -8.66
C LEU A 49 -6.60 8.17 -8.58
N VAL A 50 -6.14 9.13 -9.40
CA VAL A 50 -6.80 10.44 -9.53
C VAL A 50 -8.21 10.28 -10.05
N ALA A 51 -8.44 9.44 -11.07
CA ALA A 51 -9.77 9.18 -11.64
C ALA A 51 -10.70 8.43 -10.67
N LEU A 52 -10.18 7.57 -9.80
CA LEU A 52 -10.97 6.87 -8.77
C LEU A 52 -11.66 7.84 -7.80
N ARG A 53 -11.15 9.07 -7.64
CA ARG A 53 -11.81 10.10 -6.81
C ARG A 53 -13.18 10.50 -7.34
N ASP A 54 -13.43 10.34 -8.63
CA ASP A 54 -14.71 10.68 -9.27
C ASP A 54 -15.80 9.61 -9.00
N ALA A 55 -15.40 8.46 -8.44
CA ALA A 55 -16.29 7.33 -8.16
C ALA A 55 -16.07 6.83 -6.71
N PRO A 56 -16.58 7.55 -5.68
CA PRO A 56 -16.41 7.14 -4.30
C PRO A 56 -17.03 5.76 -4.04
N PRO A 57 -16.41 4.95 -3.16
CA PRO A 57 -16.90 3.61 -2.88
C PRO A 57 -18.27 3.65 -2.19
N PRO A 58 -19.25 2.84 -2.66
CA PRO A 58 -20.50 2.69 -1.97
C PRO A 58 -20.33 1.85 -0.70
N ASP A 59 -21.26 1.96 0.25
CA ASP A 59 -21.27 1.11 1.45
C ASP A 59 -21.52 -0.37 1.11
N ARG A 60 -22.28 -0.61 0.05
CA ARG A 60 -22.70 -1.94 -0.41
C ARG A 60 -22.62 -2.04 -1.92
N LEU A 61 -22.26 -3.20 -2.39
CA LEU A 61 -22.27 -3.58 -3.80
C LEU A 61 -23.31 -4.67 -4.04
N PRO A 62 -24.06 -4.62 -5.15
CA PRO A 62 -24.91 -5.73 -5.53
C PRO A 62 -24.06 -6.96 -5.87
N VAL A 63 -24.51 -8.14 -5.46
CA VAL A 63 -23.92 -9.42 -5.84
C VAL A 63 -24.93 -10.24 -6.65
N ALA A 64 -24.45 -11.27 -7.32
CA ALA A 64 -25.34 -12.17 -8.07
C ALA A 64 -26.45 -12.73 -7.19
N GLY A 65 -27.69 -12.70 -7.67
CA GLY A 65 -28.89 -12.95 -6.88
C GLY A 65 -29.38 -11.66 -6.21
N ASP A 66 -30.25 -11.78 -5.20
CA ASP A 66 -30.83 -10.63 -4.47
C ASP A 66 -29.97 -10.19 -3.27
N GLY A 67 -28.66 -10.49 -3.29
CA GLY A 67 -27.74 -10.22 -2.20
C GLY A 67 -26.99 -8.91 -2.34
N GLU A 68 -26.43 -8.46 -1.21
CA GLU A 68 -25.51 -7.31 -1.16
C GLU A 68 -24.23 -7.69 -0.44
N HIS A 69 -23.08 -7.21 -0.94
CA HIS A 69 -21.79 -7.28 -0.28
C HIS A 69 -21.48 -5.95 0.39
N ARG A 70 -21.24 -5.96 1.70
CA ARG A 70 -20.78 -4.77 2.41
C ARG A 70 -19.29 -4.55 2.15
N VAL A 71 -18.93 -3.41 1.56
CA VAL A 71 -17.53 -3.02 1.40
C VAL A 71 -16.96 -2.64 2.77
N ALA A 72 -15.98 -3.40 3.24
CA ALA A 72 -15.40 -3.20 4.57
C ALA A 72 -14.70 -1.84 4.70
N LEU A 73 -14.61 -1.33 5.92
CA LEU A 73 -13.77 -0.17 6.24
C LEU A 73 -12.35 -0.63 6.58
N TYR A 74 -11.38 0.06 6.05
CA TYR A 74 -10.00 0.01 6.53
C TYR A 74 -9.92 0.94 7.74
N ASP A 75 -10.41 0.43 8.85
CA ASP A 75 -10.63 1.18 10.10
C ASP A 75 -9.40 1.20 11.01
N ALA A 76 -9.56 1.82 12.17
CA ALA A 76 -8.48 1.97 13.14
C ALA A 76 -7.98 0.61 13.65
N ASP A 77 -8.86 -0.36 13.87
CA ASP A 77 -8.48 -1.68 14.37
C ASP A 77 -7.65 -2.45 13.33
N ALA A 78 -8.09 -2.42 12.06
CA ALA A 78 -7.34 -3.03 10.97
C ALA A 78 -5.94 -2.41 10.81
N MET A 79 -5.83 -1.07 10.88
CA MET A 79 -4.55 -0.37 10.80
C MET A 79 -3.65 -0.72 11.99
N ALA A 80 -4.18 -0.77 13.20
CA ALA A 80 -3.43 -1.06 14.43
C ALA A 80 -2.86 -2.49 14.42
N ILE A 81 -3.69 -3.49 14.14
CA ILE A 81 -3.29 -4.91 14.06
C ILE A 81 -2.14 -5.09 13.04
N GLU A 82 -2.20 -4.38 11.92
CA GLU A 82 -1.17 -4.47 10.90
C GLU A 82 0.19 -3.92 11.38
N THR A 83 0.23 -2.87 12.22
CA THR A 83 1.50 -2.33 12.74
C THR A 83 2.17 -3.29 13.71
N GLU A 84 1.41 -4.06 14.48
CA GLU A 84 1.94 -5.01 15.46
C GLU A 84 2.75 -6.14 14.83
N LEU A 85 2.59 -6.41 13.54
CA LEU A 85 3.41 -7.39 12.82
C LEU A 85 4.92 -7.10 12.91
N LEU A 86 5.31 -5.82 13.03
CA LEU A 86 6.71 -5.43 13.24
C LEU A 86 7.23 -5.98 14.57
N THR A 87 6.49 -5.74 15.66
CA THR A 87 6.87 -6.14 17.02
C THR A 87 6.76 -7.63 17.23
N ASP A 88 5.82 -8.30 16.55
CA ASP A 88 5.62 -9.74 16.67
C ASP A 88 6.67 -10.56 15.92
N TRP A 89 7.11 -10.08 14.76
CA TRP A 89 7.94 -10.86 13.85
C TRP A 89 9.34 -10.26 13.65
N TYR A 90 9.43 -8.99 13.19
CA TYR A 90 10.74 -8.40 12.92
C TYR A 90 11.55 -8.17 14.20
N TRP A 91 10.90 -7.68 15.25
CA TRP A 91 11.54 -7.54 16.56
C TRP A 91 12.15 -8.86 17.04
N ARG A 92 11.33 -9.92 17.02
CA ARG A 92 11.79 -11.25 17.46
C ARG A 92 12.93 -11.79 16.59
N ALA A 93 12.86 -11.60 15.28
CA ALA A 93 13.92 -12.01 14.36
C ALA A 93 15.24 -11.26 14.61
N LEU A 94 15.16 -9.99 15.00
CA LEU A 94 16.32 -9.14 15.25
C LEU A 94 16.95 -9.41 16.63
N HIS A 95 16.11 -9.50 17.68
CA HIS A 95 16.57 -9.55 19.08
C HIS A 95 16.58 -10.96 19.67
N GLY A 96 16.06 -11.97 18.99
CA GLY A 96 15.97 -13.35 19.50
C GLY A 96 14.94 -13.54 20.61
N ALA A 97 14.22 -12.50 21.03
CA ALA A 97 13.24 -12.49 22.12
C ALA A 97 12.01 -11.66 21.76
N ALA A 98 10.91 -11.89 22.49
CA ALA A 98 9.72 -11.04 22.38
C ALA A 98 10.01 -9.63 22.92
N ILE A 99 9.31 -8.63 22.36
CA ILE A 99 9.32 -7.26 22.91
C ILE A 99 8.74 -7.26 24.33
N SER A 100 9.24 -6.40 25.22
CA SER A 100 8.68 -6.27 26.57
C SER A 100 7.27 -5.68 26.52
N GLU A 101 6.44 -5.98 27.52
CA GLU A 101 5.07 -5.42 27.61
C GLU A 101 5.07 -3.90 27.67
N ALA A 102 5.99 -3.30 28.40
CA ALA A 102 6.13 -1.85 28.51
C ALA A 102 6.46 -1.20 27.16
N GLU A 103 7.39 -1.78 26.40
CA GLU A 103 7.80 -1.24 25.10
C GLU A 103 6.72 -1.46 24.02
N ARG A 104 6.02 -2.61 24.08
CA ARG A 104 4.84 -2.85 23.22
C ARG A 104 3.74 -1.84 23.51
N ALA A 105 3.41 -1.60 24.79
CA ALA A 105 2.40 -0.64 25.17
C ALA A 105 2.75 0.78 24.68
N ARG A 106 4.04 1.16 24.75
CA ARG A 106 4.52 2.44 24.21
C ARG A 106 4.34 2.52 22.68
N PHE A 107 4.70 1.48 21.95
CA PHE A 107 4.49 1.39 20.51
C PHE A 107 3.03 1.54 20.12
N VAL A 108 2.14 0.78 20.77
CA VAL A 108 0.69 0.83 20.53
C VAL A 108 0.13 2.22 20.85
N ALA A 109 0.55 2.84 21.95
CA ALA A 109 0.11 4.18 22.33
C ALA A 109 0.56 5.24 21.29
N LEU A 110 1.77 5.15 20.75
CA LEU A 110 2.25 6.07 19.72
C LEU A 110 1.43 5.97 18.41
N TRP A 111 1.14 4.76 17.96
CA TRP A 111 0.25 4.55 16.82
C TRP A 111 -1.20 4.96 17.13
N GLY A 112 -1.64 4.77 18.38
CA GLY A 112 -2.94 5.24 18.87
C GLY A 112 -3.16 6.74 18.77
N ASN A 113 -2.10 7.55 18.70
CA ASN A 113 -2.20 9.00 18.46
C ASN A 113 -2.32 9.36 16.96
N VAL A 114 -1.98 8.44 16.05
CA VAL A 114 -1.95 8.69 14.59
C VAL A 114 -3.14 8.06 13.87
N ILE A 115 -3.39 6.78 14.17
CA ILE A 115 -4.38 5.95 13.46
C ILE A 115 -5.81 6.53 13.50
N PRO A 116 -6.32 7.05 14.62
CA PRO A 116 -7.69 7.59 14.65
C PRO A 116 -7.91 8.73 13.68
N ARG A 117 -6.91 9.61 13.46
CA ARG A 117 -7.00 10.69 12.47
C ARG A 117 -7.07 10.14 11.05
N LEU A 118 -6.29 9.09 10.74
CA LEU A 118 -6.37 8.42 9.44
C LEU A 118 -7.73 7.76 9.21
N ALA A 119 -8.25 7.05 10.20
CA ALA A 119 -9.54 6.37 10.13
C ALA A 119 -10.73 7.32 10.02
N ALA A 120 -10.59 8.58 10.51
CA ALA A 120 -11.62 9.61 10.42
C ALA A 120 -11.67 10.35 9.08
N MET A 121 -10.70 10.10 8.17
CA MET A 121 -10.67 10.74 6.85
C MET A 121 -11.84 10.27 5.97
N PRO A 122 -12.32 11.12 5.05
CA PRO A 122 -13.35 10.73 4.10
C PRO A 122 -12.94 9.46 3.35
N PRO A 123 -13.81 8.42 3.33
CA PRO A 123 -13.46 7.15 2.75
C PRO A 123 -13.41 7.24 1.21
N ALA A 124 -12.31 6.79 0.64
CA ALA A 124 -12.09 6.54 -0.77
C ALA A 124 -11.92 5.02 -1.00
N TRP A 125 -11.75 4.60 -2.24
CA TRP A 125 -11.30 3.25 -2.54
C TRP A 125 -9.89 3.03 -2.00
N VAL A 126 -9.68 1.90 -1.35
CA VAL A 126 -8.39 1.33 -0.94
C VAL A 126 -8.31 -0.06 -1.58
N LEU A 127 -7.58 -0.17 -2.69
CA LEU A 127 -7.42 -1.42 -3.44
C LEU A 127 -6.44 -2.38 -2.72
N ARG A 128 -5.69 -1.88 -1.73
CA ARG A 128 -4.71 -2.56 -0.86
C ARG A 128 -3.43 -2.97 -1.58
N ASP A 129 -3.57 -3.75 -2.65
CA ASP A 129 -2.43 -4.29 -3.39
C ASP A 129 -2.23 -3.59 -4.75
N TYR A 130 -2.38 -2.25 -4.75
CA TYR A 130 -2.13 -1.39 -5.90
C TYR A 130 -0.63 -1.14 -6.07
N HIS A 131 0.09 -2.11 -6.60
CA HIS A 131 1.54 -2.08 -6.79
C HIS A 131 1.95 -2.85 -8.05
N SER A 132 3.22 -2.75 -8.45
CA SER A 132 3.70 -3.20 -9.76
C SER A 132 3.34 -4.64 -10.16
N PRO A 133 3.31 -5.66 -9.30
CA PRO A 133 2.90 -7.00 -9.69
C PRO A 133 1.44 -7.14 -10.14
N ASN A 134 0.57 -6.23 -9.67
CA ASN A 134 -0.87 -6.27 -9.91
C ASN A 134 -1.33 -5.22 -10.93
N LEU A 135 -0.39 -4.57 -11.60
CA LEU A 135 -0.63 -3.60 -12.66
C LEU A 135 -0.09 -4.11 -14.00
N LEU A 136 -0.95 -4.06 -15.02
CA LEU A 136 -0.64 -4.51 -16.38
C LEU A 136 -0.58 -3.33 -17.34
N TRP A 137 0.41 -3.32 -18.22
CA TRP A 137 0.57 -2.29 -19.22
C TRP A 137 -0.12 -2.67 -20.52
N LEU A 138 -1.08 -1.86 -20.95
CA LEU A 138 -1.91 -2.06 -22.13
C LEU A 138 -1.69 -0.88 -23.10
N PRO A 139 -0.54 -0.82 -23.80
CA PRO A 139 -0.12 0.34 -24.58
C PRO A 139 -1.04 0.64 -25.77
N GLU A 140 -1.80 -0.35 -26.23
CA GLU A 140 -2.76 -0.22 -27.32
C GLU A 140 -4.05 0.52 -26.91
N ARG A 141 -4.26 0.74 -25.59
CA ARG A 141 -5.39 1.50 -25.07
C ARG A 141 -5.02 2.96 -24.84
N GLU A 142 -6.01 3.80 -24.54
CA GLU A 142 -5.82 5.23 -24.34
C GLU A 142 -6.13 5.67 -22.89
N GLY A 143 -5.51 6.77 -22.47
CA GLY A 143 -5.73 7.37 -21.15
C GLY A 143 -5.53 6.38 -20.01
N ILE A 144 -6.42 6.43 -18.99
CA ILE A 144 -6.36 5.55 -17.84
C ILE A 144 -6.65 4.07 -18.16
N ALA A 145 -7.28 3.79 -19.32
CA ALA A 145 -7.53 2.41 -19.74
C ALA A 145 -6.25 1.63 -20.11
N ARG A 146 -5.10 2.33 -20.26
CA ARG A 146 -3.78 1.72 -20.48
C ARG A 146 -3.25 0.94 -19.26
N VAL A 147 -3.87 1.10 -18.10
CA VAL A 147 -3.52 0.38 -16.88
C VAL A 147 -4.57 -0.66 -16.57
N GLY A 148 -4.20 -1.93 -16.69
CA GLY A 148 -4.99 -3.05 -16.21
C GLY A 148 -4.74 -3.27 -14.71
N VAL A 149 -5.81 -3.37 -13.93
CA VAL A 149 -5.74 -3.58 -12.48
C VAL A 149 -6.30 -4.96 -12.16
N ILE A 150 -5.52 -5.75 -11.42
CA ILE A 150 -5.92 -7.07 -10.92
C ILE A 150 -5.74 -7.15 -9.41
N ASP A 151 -6.21 -8.23 -8.80
CA ASP A 151 -6.04 -8.52 -7.34
C ASP A 151 -6.68 -7.46 -6.43
N PHE A 152 -7.85 -6.96 -6.81
CA PHE A 152 -8.60 -5.93 -6.07
C PHE A 152 -9.83 -6.46 -5.32
N GLN A 153 -10.01 -7.78 -5.24
CA GLN A 153 -11.17 -8.41 -4.57
C GLN A 153 -11.24 -8.10 -3.07
N ASP A 154 -10.10 -7.77 -2.45
CA ASP A 154 -10.00 -7.34 -1.05
C ASP A 154 -10.06 -5.82 -0.87
N ALA A 155 -10.61 -5.10 -1.88
CA ALA A 155 -10.75 -3.65 -1.80
C ALA A 155 -11.65 -3.24 -0.63
N MET A 156 -11.27 -2.15 0.00
CA MET A 156 -11.92 -1.59 1.19
C MET A 156 -12.23 -0.10 0.97
N ARG A 157 -12.91 0.50 1.93
CA ARG A 157 -13.13 1.95 2.03
C ARG A 157 -12.19 2.52 3.08
N GLY A 158 -11.40 3.52 2.74
CA GLY A 158 -10.44 4.11 3.66
C GLY A 158 -9.75 5.35 3.10
N PRO A 159 -8.64 5.79 3.72
CA PRO A 159 -7.94 6.99 3.31
C PRO A 159 -7.37 6.88 1.89
N ALA A 160 -7.66 7.87 1.03
CA ALA A 160 -7.27 7.89 -0.38
C ALA A 160 -5.75 7.80 -0.64
N ALA A 161 -4.92 8.13 0.34
CA ALA A 161 -3.46 8.11 0.19
C ALA A 161 -2.87 6.68 0.18
N TYR A 162 -3.60 5.66 0.66
CA TYR A 162 -3.06 4.30 0.84
C TYR A 162 -2.52 3.70 -0.46
N ASP A 163 -3.30 3.75 -1.54
CA ASP A 163 -2.90 3.14 -2.81
C ASP A 163 -1.80 3.93 -3.52
N LEU A 164 -1.76 5.26 -3.34
CA LEU A 164 -0.65 6.07 -3.83
C LEU A 164 0.66 5.69 -3.12
N VAL A 165 0.63 5.50 -1.80
CA VAL A 165 1.76 4.95 -1.04
C VAL A 165 2.15 3.57 -1.57
N SER A 166 1.18 2.68 -1.79
CA SER A 166 1.41 1.33 -2.29
C SER A 166 2.15 1.31 -3.63
N LEU A 167 1.80 2.24 -4.52
CA LEU A 167 2.41 2.43 -5.83
C LEU A 167 3.81 3.06 -5.73
N LEU A 168 3.93 4.18 -5.02
CA LEU A 168 5.15 5.00 -5.00
C LEU A 168 6.21 4.49 -4.03
N GLN A 169 5.83 3.61 -3.11
CA GLN A 169 6.73 2.93 -2.17
C GLN A 169 6.61 1.40 -2.34
N ASP A 170 6.66 0.94 -3.59
CA ASP A 170 6.58 -0.49 -3.91
C ASP A 170 7.72 -1.26 -3.23
N ALA A 171 7.36 -2.32 -2.52
CA ALA A 171 8.33 -3.15 -1.81
C ALA A 171 9.27 -3.92 -2.75
N ARG A 172 8.87 -4.16 -3.99
CA ARG A 172 9.58 -5.02 -4.96
C ARG A 172 10.33 -4.25 -6.03
N VAL A 173 9.80 -3.08 -6.43
CA VAL A 173 10.42 -2.20 -7.43
C VAL A 173 10.87 -0.92 -6.75
N ASP A 174 12.12 -0.50 -6.96
CA ASP A 174 12.62 0.74 -6.35
C ASP A 174 12.02 1.95 -7.09
N VAL A 175 11.53 2.91 -6.33
CA VAL A 175 11.02 4.19 -6.84
C VAL A 175 11.95 5.27 -6.30
N ALA A 176 12.64 5.97 -7.21
CA ALA A 176 13.55 7.04 -6.82
C ALA A 176 12.79 8.17 -6.08
N PRO A 177 13.40 8.79 -5.06
CA PRO A 177 12.76 9.87 -4.30
C PRO A 177 12.23 11.01 -5.16
N GLU A 178 12.95 11.33 -6.24
CA GLU A 178 12.60 12.38 -7.18
C GLU A 178 11.34 12.01 -7.97
N LEU A 179 11.21 10.76 -8.40
CA LEU A 179 10.03 10.25 -9.09
C LEU A 179 8.84 10.17 -8.13
N GLU A 180 9.04 9.69 -6.90
CA GLU A 180 8.02 9.67 -5.85
C GLU A 180 7.46 11.08 -5.62
N ALA A 181 8.34 12.09 -5.42
CA ALA A 181 7.93 13.48 -5.21
C ALA A 181 7.17 14.05 -6.42
N GLN A 182 7.65 13.80 -7.65
CA GLN A 182 6.97 14.26 -8.87
C GLN A 182 5.57 13.65 -9.00
N LEU A 183 5.40 12.38 -8.71
CA LEU A 183 4.11 11.70 -8.85
C LEU A 183 3.16 12.02 -7.70
N PHE A 184 3.67 12.27 -6.49
CA PHE A 184 2.89 12.83 -5.40
C PHE A 184 2.29 14.19 -5.79
N GLU A 185 3.09 15.11 -6.33
CA GLU A 185 2.62 16.41 -6.81
C GLU A 185 1.65 16.27 -7.99
N HIS A 186 1.90 15.33 -8.89
CA HIS A 186 0.98 15.02 -9.99
C HIS A 186 -0.40 14.59 -9.48
N TYR A 187 -0.43 13.70 -8.49
CA TYR A 187 -1.69 13.30 -7.83
C TYR A 187 -2.38 14.50 -7.17
N CYS A 188 -1.64 15.29 -6.38
CA CYS A 188 -2.19 16.46 -5.69
C CYS A 188 -2.80 17.47 -6.66
N THR A 189 -2.12 17.75 -7.77
CA THR A 189 -2.62 18.63 -8.85
C THR A 189 -3.93 18.10 -9.44
N GLY A 190 -3.97 16.82 -9.79
CA GLY A 190 -5.17 16.18 -10.33
C GLY A 190 -6.33 16.13 -9.34
N ALA A 191 -6.05 15.92 -8.06
CA ALA A 191 -7.03 15.91 -6.98
C ALA A 191 -7.58 17.32 -6.71
N THR A 192 -6.73 18.34 -6.69
CA THR A 192 -7.12 19.74 -6.49
C THR A 192 -8.06 20.21 -7.61
N ALA A 193 -7.78 19.83 -8.86
CA ALA A 193 -8.62 20.18 -10.01
C ALA A 193 -10.05 19.61 -9.90
N ARG A 194 -10.28 18.57 -9.08
CA ARG A 194 -11.59 17.95 -8.82
C ARG A 194 -12.34 18.59 -7.64
N GLY A 195 -11.66 19.44 -6.87
CA GLY A 195 -12.22 20.11 -5.68
C GLY A 195 -12.25 19.24 -4.44
N GLY A 196 -12.52 19.87 -3.30
CA GLY A 196 -12.63 19.17 -2.00
C GLY A 196 -11.35 18.46 -1.55
N PHE A 197 -10.17 18.96 -1.94
CA PHE A 197 -8.88 18.37 -1.61
C PHE A 197 -8.07 19.28 -0.69
N ASP A 198 -7.73 18.76 0.48
CA ASP A 198 -6.80 19.37 1.42
C ASP A 198 -5.42 18.71 1.24
N ARG A 199 -4.48 19.50 0.69
CA ARG A 199 -3.14 19.00 0.37
C ARG A 199 -2.31 18.70 1.60
N ASP A 200 -2.42 19.49 2.66
CA ASP A 200 -1.61 19.32 3.86
C ASP A 200 -2.11 18.09 4.65
N GLU A 201 -3.43 17.94 4.77
CA GLU A 201 -4.03 16.73 5.35
C GLU A 201 -3.69 15.48 4.55
N PHE A 202 -3.67 15.58 3.22
CA PHE A 202 -3.26 14.47 2.35
C PHE A 202 -1.76 14.14 2.48
N ALA A 203 -0.89 15.14 2.63
CA ALA A 203 0.54 14.92 2.86
C ALA A 203 0.81 14.23 4.20
N PHE A 204 0.09 14.62 5.26
CA PHE A 204 0.11 13.88 6.52
C PHE A 204 -0.36 12.44 6.34
N ALA A 205 -1.50 12.22 5.66
CA ALA A 205 -2.05 10.89 5.41
C ALA A 205 -1.06 10.02 4.63
N TYR A 206 -0.44 10.57 3.59
CA TYR A 206 0.56 9.87 2.79
C TYR A 206 1.76 9.41 3.63
N ALA A 207 2.31 10.31 4.45
CA ALA A 207 3.43 9.99 5.34
C ALA A 207 3.03 8.97 6.41
N ALA A 208 1.89 9.16 7.07
CA ALA A 208 1.43 8.29 8.15
C ALA A 208 1.06 6.88 7.65
N LEU A 209 0.33 6.77 6.52
CA LEU A 209 0.03 5.49 5.89
C LEU A 209 1.27 4.84 5.28
N GLY A 210 2.20 5.64 4.77
CA GLY A 210 3.50 5.15 4.32
C GLY A 210 4.29 4.53 5.46
N ALA A 211 4.32 5.17 6.62
CA ALA A 211 4.94 4.62 7.82
C ALA A 211 4.22 3.34 8.28
N GLN A 212 2.89 3.35 8.36
CA GLN A 212 2.07 2.20 8.76
C GLN A 212 2.28 1.00 7.83
N ARG A 213 2.16 1.22 6.52
CA ARG A 213 2.29 0.16 5.51
C ARG A 213 3.70 -0.45 5.48
N ASN A 214 4.75 0.38 5.53
CA ASN A 214 6.13 -0.14 5.56
C ASN A 214 6.41 -0.91 6.87
N THR A 215 5.89 -0.44 8.01
CA THR A 215 5.92 -1.17 9.29
C THR A 215 5.30 -2.56 9.17
N LYS A 216 4.07 -2.64 8.62
CA LYS A 216 3.36 -3.88 8.33
C LYS A 216 4.21 -4.82 7.45
N ILE A 217 4.71 -4.32 6.31
CA ILE A 217 5.41 -5.16 5.32
C ILE A 217 6.73 -5.70 5.87
N ILE A 218 7.49 -4.90 6.65
CA ILE A 218 8.70 -5.36 7.34
C ILE A 218 8.35 -6.57 8.25
N GLY A 219 7.27 -6.46 9.02
CA GLY A 219 6.77 -7.56 9.85
C GLY A 219 6.33 -8.78 9.04
N ILE A 220 5.58 -8.58 7.94
CA ILE A 220 5.17 -9.65 7.04
C ILE A 220 6.38 -10.38 6.45
N PHE A 221 7.40 -9.68 5.98
CA PHE A 221 8.57 -10.31 5.36
C PHE A 221 9.39 -11.10 6.39
N ALA A 222 9.50 -10.63 7.63
CA ALA A 222 10.07 -11.40 8.72
C ALA A 222 9.24 -12.66 9.01
N ARG A 223 7.91 -12.55 9.08
CA ARG A 223 7.00 -13.68 9.27
C ARG A 223 7.15 -14.73 8.16
N LEU A 224 7.16 -14.29 6.89
CA LEU A 224 7.33 -15.19 5.74
C LEU A 224 8.65 -15.96 5.79
N ALA A 225 9.74 -15.32 6.24
CA ALA A 225 11.02 -15.99 6.41
C ALA A 225 11.01 -16.99 7.56
N MET A 226 10.52 -16.58 8.75
CA MET A 226 10.60 -17.38 9.99
C MET A 226 9.57 -18.50 10.04
N ARG A 227 8.33 -18.22 9.61
CA ARG A 227 7.21 -19.17 9.71
C ARG A 227 7.03 -19.99 8.44
N ASP A 228 7.14 -19.37 7.28
CA ASP A 228 6.74 -19.97 6.00
C ASP A 228 7.95 -20.43 5.16
N GLY A 229 9.19 -20.30 5.68
CA GLY A 229 10.41 -20.74 5.00
C GLY A 229 10.70 -19.99 3.69
N LYS A 230 10.30 -18.71 3.59
CA LYS A 230 10.46 -17.87 2.40
C LYS A 230 11.44 -16.71 2.62
N PRO A 231 12.76 -16.96 2.84
CA PRO A 231 13.72 -15.90 3.17
C PRO A 231 13.99 -14.92 2.02
N GLY A 232 13.61 -15.26 0.80
CA GLY A 232 13.83 -14.40 -0.38
C GLY A 232 13.20 -13.00 -0.26
N TYR A 233 12.17 -12.82 0.59
CA TYR A 233 11.56 -11.51 0.83
C TYR A 233 12.44 -10.58 1.69
N LEU A 234 13.36 -11.11 2.48
CA LEU A 234 14.22 -10.31 3.37
C LEU A 234 15.11 -9.32 2.61
N ARG A 235 15.45 -9.61 1.35
CA ARG A 235 16.21 -8.70 0.47
C ARG A 235 15.55 -7.33 0.26
N HIS A 236 14.24 -7.22 0.49
CA HIS A 236 13.48 -5.98 0.32
C HIS A 236 13.42 -5.12 1.59
N ILE A 237 13.79 -5.67 2.76
CA ILE A 237 13.72 -4.95 4.05
C ILE A 237 14.54 -3.65 4.05
N PRO A 238 15.76 -3.58 3.51
CA PRO A 238 16.51 -2.32 3.48
C PRO A 238 15.79 -1.20 2.73
N ARG A 239 15.07 -1.52 1.64
CA ARG A 239 14.26 -0.56 0.91
C ARG A 239 13.08 -0.05 1.75
N LEU A 240 12.36 -0.95 2.40
CA LEU A 240 11.24 -0.61 3.27
C LEU A 240 11.66 0.30 4.42
N TRP A 241 12.84 0.08 5.02
CA TRP A 241 13.39 0.96 6.04
C TRP A 241 13.72 2.35 5.48
N ARG A 242 14.21 2.48 4.24
CA ARG A 242 14.41 3.80 3.62
C ARG A 242 13.09 4.54 3.42
N TYR A 243 12.04 3.84 2.95
CA TYR A 243 10.70 4.42 2.83
C TYR A 243 10.15 4.84 4.19
N LEU A 244 10.24 3.97 5.19
CA LEU A 244 9.79 4.24 6.55
C LEU A 244 10.49 5.48 7.13
N ALA A 245 11.80 5.59 6.99
CA ALA A 245 12.56 6.74 7.47
C ALA A 245 12.12 8.06 6.81
N ARG A 246 11.83 8.05 5.49
CA ARG A 246 11.30 9.24 4.80
C ARG A 246 9.93 9.64 5.32
N ASN A 247 9.05 8.68 5.52
CA ASN A 247 7.72 8.94 6.04
C ASN A 247 7.76 9.50 7.47
N LEU A 248 8.59 8.91 8.33
CA LEU A 248 8.78 9.35 9.71
C LEU A 248 9.46 10.72 9.83
N ALA A 249 10.03 11.26 8.74
CA ALA A 249 10.55 12.64 8.71
C ALA A 249 9.42 13.69 8.70
N HIS A 250 8.16 13.31 8.49
CA HIS A 250 7.02 14.23 8.62
C HIS A 250 6.97 14.79 10.06
N PRO A 251 6.83 16.14 10.24
CA PRO A 251 6.93 16.76 11.56
C PRO A 251 5.99 16.15 12.61
N GLU A 252 4.76 15.82 12.22
CA GLU A 252 3.76 15.26 13.13
C GLU A 252 4.01 13.79 13.52
N LEU A 253 4.95 13.11 12.90
CA LEU A 253 5.36 11.74 13.22
C LEU A 253 6.63 11.68 14.09
N GLY A 254 7.07 12.81 14.64
CA GLY A 254 8.27 12.92 15.47
C GLY A 254 8.35 11.87 16.60
N PRO A 255 7.31 11.71 17.45
CA PRO A 255 7.34 10.71 18.52
C PRO A 255 7.48 9.26 18.03
N LEU A 256 6.86 8.92 16.89
CA LEU A 256 7.07 7.63 16.23
C LEU A 256 8.52 7.47 15.76
N ARG A 257 9.06 8.49 15.08
CA ARG A 257 10.46 8.48 14.61
C ARG A 257 11.43 8.21 15.76
N GLU A 258 11.28 8.92 16.88
CA GLU A 258 12.13 8.74 18.06
C GLU A 258 12.07 7.29 18.58
N TRP A 259 10.88 6.70 18.60
CA TRP A 259 10.72 5.30 19.02
C TRP A 259 11.44 4.34 18.07
N TYR A 260 11.25 4.53 16.73
CA TYR A 260 11.90 3.70 15.73
C TYR A 260 13.43 3.84 15.77
N ASP A 261 13.95 5.06 15.95
CA ASP A 261 15.38 5.31 16.00
C ASP A 261 16.04 4.70 17.25
N ALA A 262 15.33 4.72 18.38
CA ALA A 262 15.80 4.12 19.63
C ALA A 262 15.82 2.58 19.58
N ASN A 263 14.84 1.95 18.93
CA ASN A 263 14.66 0.50 18.96
C ASN A 263 15.25 -0.22 17.73
N PHE A 264 15.42 0.49 16.62
CA PHE A 264 15.98 -0.03 15.38
C PHE A 264 17.04 0.90 14.84
N PRO A 265 18.26 0.94 15.43
CA PRO A 265 19.35 1.77 14.95
C PRO A 265 19.77 1.38 13.51
N ALA A 266 20.47 2.27 12.82
CA ALA A 266 20.73 2.18 11.38
C ALA A 266 21.35 0.84 10.94
N GLU A 267 22.24 0.29 11.74
CA GLU A 267 22.91 -1.00 11.51
C GLU A 267 21.95 -2.19 11.49
N THR A 268 20.80 -2.09 12.17
CA THR A 268 19.79 -3.15 12.22
C THR A 268 18.79 -3.09 11.06
N ARG A 269 18.79 -1.98 10.28
CA ARG A 269 17.88 -1.75 9.16
C ARG A 269 18.38 -2.32 7.83
N THR A 270 19.56 -2.93 7.83
CA THR A 270 20.22 -3.48 6.63
C THR A 270 19.71 -4.84 6.18
N GLY A 271 18.83 -5.46 6.97
CA GLY A 271 18.21 -6.76 6.72
C GLY A 271 18.44 -7.74 7.87
N LEU A 272 17.66 -8.82 7.84
CA LEU A 272 17.82 -9.93 8.78
C LEU A 272 18.74 -11.00 8.18
N ARG A 273 19.60 -11.57 9.00
CA ARG A 273 20.29 -12.83 8.71
C ARG A 273 19.53 -13.93 9.44
N VAL A 274 18.74 -14.69 8.70
CA VAL A 274 17.98 -15.84 9.21
C VAL A 274 18.59 -17.10 8.63
#